data_8c050a908a5df5e3a809b2a841b94873
#
_entry.id   8c050a908a5df5e3a809b2a841b94873
#
_cell.length_a   1.000
_cell.length_b   1.000
_cell.length_c   1.000
_cell.angle_alpha   90.00
_cell.angle_beta   90.00
_cell.angle_gamma   90.00
#
_symmetry.space_group_name_H-M   'P 1'
#
loop_
_entity.id
_entity.type
_entity.pdbx_description
1 polymer ?
#
loop_
_entity_poly.entity_id
_entity_poly.type
_entity_poly.pdbx_seq_one_letter_code
_entity_poly.pdbx_strand_id
1 'polypeptide(L)'
;MGVVNLARMTFMAGDEFALALSRLATQSDEIAKKAIYEGAKVVADKIKSNLEGVLSGNESGDMLASFGVTPIERDSSGNWNAKIGFDGYDSKGVANQLKARTLESGSSHQQKKPFVRPAVNATKRTAVEKMGQVINEEIQRLNL
;
A
#
# COMPACT_ATOMS: atom_id res chain seq x y z
N MET A 1 -3.67 -12.30 -3.92
CA MET A 1 -3.61 -11.17 -4.86
C MET A 1 -3.84 -9.82 -4.22
N GLY A 2 -4.35 -9.75 -2.98
CA GLY A 2 -4.69 -8.50 -2.32
C GLY A 2 -3.51 -7.53 -2.21
N VAL A 3 -2.36 -7.98 -1.69
CA VAL A 3 -1.20 -7.11 -1.48
C VAL A 3 -0.61 -6.63 -2.81
N VAL A 4 -0.43 -7.55 -3.77
CA VAL A 4 0.11 -7.20 -5.08
C VAL A 4 -0.86 -6.27 -5.82
N ASN A 5 -2.16 -6.51 -5.69
CA ASN A 5 -3.17 -5.64 -6.30
C ASN A 5 -3.20 -4.26 -5.66
N LEU A 6 -2.91 -4.16 -4.34
CA LEU A 6 -2.81 -2.87 -3.67
C LEU A 6 -1.68 -2.03 -4.22
N ALA A 7 -0.49 -2.62 -4.36
CA ALA A 7 0.65 -1.91 -4.92
C ALA A 7 0.36 -1.46 -6.35
N ARG A 8 -0.21 -2.37 -7.16
CA ARG A 8 -0.59 -2.06 -8.53
C ARG A 8 -1.68 -0.99 -8.59
N MET A 9 -2.65 -1.03 -7.67
CA MET A 9 -3.71 -0.04 -7.62
C MET A 9 -3.16 1.34 -7.26
N THR A 10 -2.25 1.41 -6.29
CA THR A 10 -1.58 2.66 -5.95
C THR A 10 -0.86 3.22 -7.17
N PHE A 11 -0.15 2.36 -7.91
CA PHE A 11 0.52 2.75 -9.14
C PHE A 11 -0.48 3.20 -10.21
N MET A 12 -1.53 2.41 -10.47
CA MET A 12 -2.54 2.76 -11.47
C MET A 12 -3.28 4.04 -11.11
N ALA A 13 -3.58 4.23 -9.82
CA ALA A 13 -4.18 5.47 -9.36
C ALA A 13 -3.27 6.66 -9.65
N GLY A 14 -1.96 6.41 -9.76
CA GLY A 14 -0.98 7.43 -10.10
C GLY A 14 -0.73 7.63 -11.58
N ASP A 15 -1.38 6.87 -12.47
CA ASP A 15 -1.11 6.96 -13.91
C ASP A 15 -1.33 8.36 -14.46
N GLU A 16 -2.36 9.05 -14.00
CA GLU A 16 -2.62 10.42 -14.40
C GLU A 16 -1.48 11.35 -13.98
N PHE A 17 -0.91 11.08 -12.83
CA PHE A 17 0.23 11.85 -12.31
C PHE A 17 1.53 11.44 -12.99
N ALA A 18 1.67 10.16 -13.38
CA ALA A 18 2.84 9.69 -14.10
C ALA A 18 3.03 10.45 -15.41
N LEU A 19 1.93 10.76 -16.10
CA LEU A 19 2.00 11.55 -17.33
C LEU A 19 2.54 12.96 -17.06
N ALA A 20 2.13 13.59 -15.98
CA ALA A 20 2.64 14.89 -15.58
C ALA A 20 4.11 14.81 -15.16
N LEU A 21 4.47 13.76 -14.41
CA LEU A 21 5.83 13.54 -13.94
C LEU A 21 6.82 13.34 -15.07
N SER A 22 6.40 12.69 -16.16
CA SER A 22 7.28 12.47 -17.31
C SER A 22 7.75 13.78 -17.94
N ARG A 23 7.08 14.88 -17.65
CA ARG A 23 7.46 16.20 -18.15
C ARG A 23 8.47 16.93 -17.27
N LEU A 24 8.78 16.36 -16.11
CA LEU A 24 9.68 16.98 -15.15
C LEU A 24 11.12 16.52 -15.29
N ALA A 25 11.41 15.79 -16.35
CA ALA A 25 12.76 15.34 -16.66
C ALA A 25 13.41 14.59 -15.49
N THR A 26 14.63 14.95 -15.14
CA THR A 26 15.42 14.24 -14.13
C THR A 26 14.91 14.43 -12.71
N GLN A 27 14.06 15.40 -12.46
CA GLN A 27 13.49 15.65 -11.13
C GLN A 27 12.34 14.71 -10.82
N SER A 28 11.77 14.09 -11.85
CA SER A 28 10.54 13.31 -11.73
C SER A 28 10.68 12.07 -10.85
N ASP A 29 11.86 11.44 -10.83
CA ASP A 29 12.04 10.18 -10.09
C ASP A 29 11.84 10.35 -8.58
N GLU A 30 12.44 11.37 -7.99
CA GLU A 30 12.30 11.61 -6.55
C GLU A 30 10.89 12.07 -6.20
N ILE A 31 10.28 12.88 -7.04
CA ILE A 31 8.91 13.34 -6.86
C ILE A 31 7.96 12.14 -6.96
N ALA A 32 8.16 11.28 -7.95
CA ALA A 32 7.34 10.08 -8.13
C ALA A 32 7.43 9.15 -6.92
N LYS A 33 8.64 8.88 -6.44
CA LYS A 33 8.84 8.03 -5.26
C LYS A 33 8.10 8.57 -4.04
N LYS A 34 8.24 9.86 -3.78
CA LYS A 34 7.61 10.50 -2.64
C LYS A 34 6.08 10.43 -2.75
N ALA A 35 5.54 10.74 -3.93
CA ALA A 35 4.10 10.70 -4.16
C ALA A 35 3.53 9.30 -3.96
N ILE A 36 4.17 8.29 -4.54
CA ILE A 36 3.74 6.90 -4.42
C ILE A 36 3.82 6.42 -2.96
N TYR A 37 4.90 6.79 -2.26
CA TYR A 37 5.05 6.42 -0.85
C TYR A 37 3.91 7.02 -0.01
N GLU A 38 3.64 8.30 -0.17
CA GLU A 38 2.59 8.97 0.60
C GLU A 38 1.20 8.42 0.27
N GLY A 39 0.94 8.11 -1.01
CA GLY A 39 -0.30 7.47 -1.42
C GLY A 39 -0.45 6.07 -0.83
N ALA A 40 0.61 5.27 -0.89
CA ALA A 40 0.62 3.93 -0.32
C ALA A 40 0.39 3.97 1.19
N LYS A 41 0.95 4.97 1.86
CA LYS A 41 0.79 5.13 3.30
C LYS A 41 -0.66 5.38 3.69
N VAL A 42 -1.38 6.18 2.91
CA VAL A 42 -2.81 6.42 3.16
C VAL A 42 -3.59 5.09 3.15
N VAL A 43 -3.33 4.26 2.14
CA VAL A 43 -3.99 2.95 2.03
C VAL A 43 -3.54 2.03 3.15
N ALA A 44 -2.24 1.97 3.42
CA ALA A 44 -1.67 1.11 4.45
C ALA A 44 -2.22 1.43 5.84
N ASP A 45 -2.32 2.70 6.19
CA ASP A 45 -2.86 3.12 7.49
C ASP A 45 -4.29 2.63 7.67
N LYS A 46 -5.10 2.67 6.62
CA LYS A 46 -6.48 2.18 6.68
C LYS A 46 -6.53 0.66 6.77
N ILE A 47 -5.67 -0.04 6.04
CA ILE A 47 -5.57 -1.50 6.13
C ILE A 47 -5.22 -1.90 7.56
N LYS A 48 -4.23 -1.23 8.15
CA LYS A 48 -3.80 -1.53 9.52
C LYS A 48 -4.93 -1.28 10.52
N SER A 49 -5.63 -0.17 10.38
CA SER A 49 -6.77 0.15 11.24
C SER A 49 -7.86 -0.91 11.13
N ASN A 50 -8.19 -1.33 9.91
CA ASN A 50 -9.19 -2.38 9.69
C ASN A 50 -8.71 -3.72 10.27
N LEU A 51 -7.42 -4.03 10.11
CA LEU A 51 -6.86 -5.26 10.66
C LEU A 51 -6.98 -5.29 12.18
N GLU A 52 -6.66 -4.20 12.85
CA GLU A 52 -6.81 -4.09 14.31
C GLU A 52 -8.25 -4.39 14.74
N GLY A 53 -9.23 -3.96 13.94
CA GLY A 53 -10.64 -4.20 14.22
C GLY A 53 -11.10 -5.64 14.02
N VAL A 54 -10.43 -6.43 13.17
CA VAL A 54 -10.83 -7.81 12.91
C VAL A 54 -9.98 -8.84 13.65
N LEU A 55 -8.85 -8.45 14.20
CA LEU A 55 -8.03 -9.34 15.02
C LEU A 55 -8.58 -9.41 16.43
N SER A 56 -8.49 -10.59 17.02
CA SER A 56 -8.95 -10.82 18.39
C SER A 56 -7.83 -11.41 19.24
N GLY A 57 -7.61 -10.80 20.40
CA GLY A 57 -6.76 -11.38 21.44
C GLY A 57 -5.30 -11.56 21.07
N ASN A 58 -4.80 -12.79 21.23
CA ASN A 58 -3.37 -13.09 21.20
C ASN A 58 -2.75 -13.11 19.82
N GLU A 59 -3.54 -13.04 18.76
CA GLU A 59 -3.05 -13.16 17.39
C GLU A 59 -2.57 -11.82 16.80
N SER A 60 -2.90 -10.72 17.45
CA SER A 60 -2.73 -9.40 16.86
C SER A 60 -1.29 -8.92 16.80
N GLY A 61 -0.45 -9.30 17.78
CA GLY A 61 0.88 -8.74 17.92
C GLY A 61 1.80 -9.03 16.75
N ASP A 62 1.90 -10.32 16.38
CA ASP A 62 2.81 -10.74 15.32
C ASP A 62 2.39 -10.21 13.96
N MET A 63 1.11 -10.25 13.65
CA MET A 63 0.63 -9.76 12.35
C MET A 63 0.77 -8.25 12.24
N LEU A 64 0.38 -7.51 13.26
CA LEU A 64 0.48 -6.05 13.23
C LEU A 64 1.94 -5.60 13.14
N ALA A 65 2.83 -6.28 13.87
CA ALA A 65 4.25 -5.95 13.84
C ALA A 65 4.89 -6.24 12.48
N SER A 66 4.38 -7.23 11.74
CA SER A 66 4.91 -7.63 10.44
C SER A 66 4.36 -6.81 9.27
N PHE A 67 3.34 -5.99 9.52
CA PHE A 67 2.71 -5.20 8.46
C PHE A 67 3.55 -3.98 8.10
N GLY A 68 3.69 -3.72 6.81
CA GLY A 68 4.46 -2.56 6.36
C GLY A 68 4.35 -2.29 4.88
N VAL A 69 5.10 -1.27 4.47
CA VAL A 69 5.21 -0.84 3.07
C VAL A 69 6.66 -1.06 2.66
N THR A 70 6.88 -1.69 1.50
CA THR A 70 8.24 -1.89 0.99
C THR A 70 8.83 -0.57 0.49
N PRO A 71 10.16 -0.51 0.37
CA PRO A 71 10.80 0.60 -0.35
C PRO A 71 10.24 0.71 -1.77
N ILE A 72 10.25 1.93 -2.29
CA ILE A 72 9.76 2.19 -3.64
C ILE A 72 10.79 1.67 -4.64
N GLU A 73 10.34 0.82 -5.56
CA GLU A 73 11.20 0.19 -6.57
C GLU A 73 10.56 0.29 -7.94
N ARG A 74 11.36 0.10 -8.98
CA ARG A 74 10.85 -0.03 -10.34
C ARG A 74 10.54 -1.49 -10.65
N ASP A 75 9.42 -1.74 -11.30
CA ASP A 75 9.09 -3.07 -11.81
C ASP A 75 9.78 -3.32 -13.15
N SER A 76 9.54 -4.51 -13.73
CA SER A 76 10.14 -4.89 -15.02
C SER A 76 9.69 -3.99 -16.18
N SER A 77 8.58 -3.30 -16.02
CA SER A 77 8.07 -2.35 -17.03
C SER A 77 8.58 -0.92 -16.81
N GLY A 78 9.44 -0.71 -15.81
CA GLY A 78 10.00 0.60 -15.50
C GLY A 78 9.09 1.49 -14.65
N ASN A 79 8.03 0.95 -14.11
CA ASN A 79 7.07 1.72 -13.30
C ASN A 79 7.47 1.70 -11.82
N TRP A 80 7.32 2.85 -11.18
CA TRP A 80 7.53 2.95 -9.73
C TRP A 80 6.38 2.29 -8.99
N ASN A 81 6.71 1.51 -7.97
CA ASN A 81 5.69 0.86 -7.15
C ASN A 81 6.17 0.66 -5.71
N ALA A 82 5.21 0.47 -4.83
CA ALA A 82 5.41 0.02 -3.46
C ALA A 82 4.49 -1.15 -3.23
N LYS A 83 4.91 -2.06 -2.36
CA LYS A 83 4.08 -3.19 -1.92
C LYS A 83 3.68 -2.97 -0.48
N ILE A 84 2.45 -3.28 -0.19
CA ILE A 84 1.91 -3.24 1.17
C ILE A 84 1.64 -4.69 1.56
N GLY A 85 2.13 -5.11 2.71
CA GLY A 85 1.94 -6.49 3.09
C GLY A 85 2.55 -6.87 4.42
N PHE A 86 2.74 -8.18 4.58
CA PHE A 86 3.15 -8.80 5.82
C PHE A 86 4.45 -9.57 5.61
N ASP A 87 5.30 -9.51 6.60
CA ASP A 87 6.61 -10.14 6.55
C ASP A 87 6.74 -11.20 7.65
N GLY A 88 7.66 -12.14 7.44
CA GLY A 88 8.08 -13.09 8.46
C GLY A 88 7.01 -14.08 8.92
N TYR A 89 7.29 -14.67 10.07
CA TYR A 89 6.50 -15.76 10.66
C TYR A 89 6.09 -15.39 12.08
N ASP A 90 4.98 -15.96 12.55
CA ASP A 90 4.58 -15.80 13.94
C ASP A 90 5.41 -16.69 14.86
N SER A 91 5.13 -16.62 16.14
CA SER A 91 5.85 -17.42 17.15
C SER A 91 5.67 -18.92 16.99
N LYS A 92 4.65 -19.34 16.24
CA LYS A 92 4.36 -20.75 15.97
C LYS A 92 4.90 -21.23 14.63
N GLY A 93 5.63 -20.36 13.91
CA GLY A 93 6.20 -20.68 12.61
C GLY A 93 5.25 -20.57 11.43
N VAL A 94 4.09 -19.94 11.60
CA VAL A 94 3.13 -19.71 10.52
C VAL A 94 3.42 -18.36 9.86
N ALA A 95 3.48 -18.34 8.52
CA ALA A 95 3.73 -17.10 7.78
C ALA A 95 2.61 -16.09 8.03
N ASN A 96 2.99 -14.86 8.38
CA ASN A 96 2.03 -13.78 8.61
C ASN A 96 1.22 -13.46 7.37
N GLN A 97 1.84 -13.55 6.20
CA GLN A 97 1.16 -13.35 4.92
C GLN A 97 0.07 -14.39 4.69
N LEU A 98 0.30 -15.64 5.09
CA LEU A 98 -0.70 -16.71 4.98
C LEU A 98 -1.90 -16.41 5.89
N LYS A 99 -1.63 -15.99 7.13
CA LYS A 99 -2.70 -15.62 8.06
C LYS A 99 -3.53 -14.44 7.51
N ALA A 100 -2.87 -13.46 6.94
CA ALA A 100 -3.55 -12.32 6.34
C ALA A 100 -4.47 -12.74 5.19
N ARG A 101 -3.98 -13.63 4.34
CA ARG A 101 -4.77 -14.16 3.22
C ARG A 101 -6.00 -14.92 3.73
N THR A 102 -5.83 -15.71 4.77
CA THR A 102 -6.94 -16.47 5.36
C THR A 102 -8.00 -15.55 5.97
N LEU A 103 -7.58 -14.49 6.64
CA LEU A 103 -8.52 -13.49 7.14
C LEU A 103 -9.28 -12.82 6.01
N GLU A 104 -8.57 -12.39 4.97
CA GLU A 104 -9.17 -11.65 3.87
C GLU A 104 -10.17 -12.50 3.09
N SER A 105 -9.81 -13.72 2.77
CA SER A 105 -10.56 -14.57 1.83
C SER A 105 -11.30 -15.73 2.48
N GLY A 106 -10.97 -16.03 3.75
CA GLY A 106 -11.55 -17.16 4.44
C GLY A 106 -10.88 -18.48 4.07
N SER A 107 -11.29 -19.55 4.74
CA SER A 107 -10.86 -20.91 4.47
C SER A 107 -11.98 -21.87 4.85
N SER A 108 -11.74 -23.18 4.67
CA SER A 108 -12.70 -24.22 5.10
C SER A 108 -12.91 -24.20 6.61
N HIS A 109 -11.97 -23.62 7.37
CA HIS A 109 -11.99 -23.62 8.83
C HIS A 109 -12.20 -22.22 9.44
N GLN A 110 -12.25 -21.19 8.62
CA GLN A 110 -12.34 -19.82 9.10
C GLN A 110 -13.20 -18.97 8.18
N GLN A 111 -14.18 -18.29 8.75
CA GLN A 111 -14.99 -17.33 8.01
C GLN A 111 -14.13 -16.11 7.64
N LYS A 112 -14.31 -15.62 6.44
CA LYS A 112 -13.58 -14.44 5.99
C LYS A 112 -13.94 -13.21 6.81
N LYS A 113 -12.93 -12.39 7.06
CA LYS A 113 -13.07 -11.08 7.72
C LYS A 113 -12.24 -10.08 6.90
N PRO A 114 -12.77 -9.60 5.76
CA PRO A 114 -12.00 -8.74 4.87
C PRO A 114 -11.57 -7.45 5.55
N PHE A 115 -10.31 -7.10 5.38
CA PHE A 115 -9.76 -5.86 5.91
C PHE A 115 -8.98 -5.07 4.85
N VAL A 116 -8.52 -5.74 3.79
CA VAL A 116 -7.76 -5.10 2.71
C VAL A 116 -8.71 -4.43 1.71
N ARG A 117 -9.63 -5.19 1.15
CA ARG A 117 -10.54 -4.66 0.13
C ARG A 117 -11.37 -3.48 0.61
N PRO A 118 -11.98 -3.55 1.81
CA PRO A 118 -12.72 -2.37 2.32
C PRO A 118 -11.81 -1.16 2.49
N ALA A 119 -10.57 -1.36 2.94
CA ALA A 119 -9.62 -0.27 3.11
C ALA A 119 -9.27 0.39 1.78
N VAL A 120 -8.98 -0.42 0.77
CA VAL A 120 -8.67 0.06 -0.57
C VAL A 120 -9.83 0.86 -1.14
N ASN A 121 -11.03 0.32 -1.06
CA ASN A 121 -12.23 1.00 -1.57
C ASN A 121 -12.50 2.33 -0.86
N ALA A 122 -12.23 2.38 0.44
CA ALA A 122 -12.45 3.58 1.24
C ALA A 122 -11.40 4.68 0.98
N THR A 123 -10.18 4.31 0.57
CA THR A 123 -9.05 5.25 0.55
C THR A 123 -8.45 5.51 -0.82
N LYS A 124 -8.83 4.77 -1.87
CA LYS A 124 -8.18 4.92 -3.18
C LYS A 124 -8.26 6.35 -3.72
N ARG A 125 -9.40 7.03 -3.55
CA ARG A 125 -9.56 8.42 -3.98
C ARG A 125 -8.65 9.34 -3.16
N THR A 126 -8.66 9.19 -1.84
CA THR A 126 -7.82 9.98 -0.94
C THR A 126 -6.33 9.77 -1.25
N ALA A 127 -5.95 8.52 -1.56
CA ALA A 127 -4.57 8.22 -1.94
C ALA A 127 -4.16 8.97 -3.21
N VAL A 128 -5.01 8.98 -4.23
CA VAL A 128 -4.75 9.70 -5.48
C VAL A 128 -4.65 11.21 -5.22
N GLU A 129 -5.55 11.75 -4.43
CA GLU A 129 -5.53 13.17 -4.06
C GLU A 129 -4.24 13.51 -3.30
N LYS A 130 -3.81 12.64 -2.39
CA LYS A 130 -2.56 12.84 -1.65
C LYS A 130 -1.36 12.83 -2.58
N MET A 131 -1.32 11.91 -3.54
CA MET A 131 -0.26 11.87 -4.54
C MET A 131 -0.19 13.17 -5.34
N GLY A 132 -1.34 13.65 -5.80
CA GLY A 132 -1.42 14.93 -6.54
C GLY A 132 -0.95 16.11 -5.70
N GLN A 133 -1.33 16.14 -4.44
CA GLN A 133 -0.89 17.18 -3.51
C GLN A 133 0.63 17.17 -3.35
N VAL A 134 1.21 15.99 -3.13
CA VAL A 134 2.66 15.85 -2.98
C VAL A 134 3.39 16.32 -4.24
N ILE A 135 2.89 15.94 -5.41
CA ILE A 135 3.49 16.36 -6.68
C ILE A 135 3.47 17.89 -6.80
N ASN A 136 2.34 18.50 -6.52
CA ASN A 136 2.20 19.95 -6.60
C ASN A 136 3.13 20.68 -5.63
N GLU A 137 3.21 20.20 -4.39
CA GLU A 137 4.09 20.78 -3.38
C GLU A 137 5.56 20.68 -3.79
N GLU A 138 5.98 19.55 -4.33
CA GLU A 138 7.36 19.35 -4.77
C GLU A 138 7.69 20.21 -5.99
N ILE A 139 6.76 20.38 -6.93
CA ILE A 139 6.95 21.25 -8.08
C ILE A 139 7.12 22.69 -7.62
N GLN A 140 6.28 23.16 -6.71
CA GLN A 140 6.39 24.52 -6.19
C GLN A 140 7.71 24.73 -5.47
N ARG A 141 8.15 23.75 -4.68
CA ARG A 141 9.41 23.83 -3.95
C ARG A 141 10.61 23.93 -4.88
N LEU A 142 10.54 23.31 -6.05
CA LEU A 142 11.59 23.34 -7.05
C LEU A 142 11.52 24.55 -7.97
N ASN A 143 10.52 25.40 -7.83
CA ASN A 143 10.28 26.57 -8.69
C ASN A 143 10.15 26.19 -10.17
N LEU A 144 9.50 25.06 -10.42
CA LEU A 144 9.26 24.62 -11.79
C LEU A 144 7.96 25.18 -12.35
#